data_17cee34b67d2801a0a39e3fc77367b5b
#
_entry.id   17cee34b67d2801a0a39e3fc77367b5b
#
_cell.length_a   1.000
_cell.length_b   1.000
_cell.length_c   1.000
_cell.angle_alpha   90.00
_cell.angle_beta   90.00
_cell.angle_gamma   90.00
#
_symmetry.space_group_name_H-M   'P 1'
#
loop_
_entity.id
_entity.type
_entity.pdbx_description
1 polymer ?
#
loop_
_entity_poly.entity_id
_entity_poly.type
_entity_poly.pdbx_seq_one_letter_code
_entity_poly.pdbx_strand_id
1 'polypeptide(L)'
;KYLLEFERFSMGSIELRRTLDRVEKLAAETAVDGKLLSDDVEFKQKLATLTIETMVLEASEQRVLSKLSAGKSPGAASSLQKLHHSELVQRADELGAEVLGYYAAPHQPEALDMGTNVAAVGPENGITFMPMYLSNRMKTIAGGSSEVLRNVAAKTILGL
;
A
#
# COMPACT_ATOMS: atom_id res chain seq x y z
N LYS A 1 12.28 15.21 -17.25
CA LYS A 1 11.63 15.83 -16.08
C LYS A 1 10.11 15.84 -16.24
N TYR A 2 9.57 16.32 -17.38
CA TYR A 2 8.13 16.36 -17.67
C TYR A 2 7.46 14.99 -17.60
N LEU A 3 8.02 13.97 -18.25
CA LEU A 3 7.49 12.59 -18.25
C LEU A 3 7.37 12.03 -16.83
N LEU A 4 8.40 12.21 -15.97
CA LEU A 4 8.39 11.72 -14.60
C LEU A 4 7.28 12.32 -13.72
N GLU A 5 6.82 13.54 -14.00
CA GLU A 5 5.71 14.15 -13.25
C GLU A 5 4.39 13.41 -13.50
N PHE A 6 4.19 12.88 -14.71
CA PHE A 6 3.03 12.06 -15.05
C PHE A 6 3.19 10.60 -14.58
N GLU A 7 4.36 10.00 -14.72
CA GLU A 7 4.64 8.63 -14.28
C GLU A 7 4.50 8.47 -12.76
N ARG A 8 4.79 9.52 -11.98
CA ARG A 8 4.63 9.53 -10.52
C ARG A 8 3.19 9.69 -10.08
N PHE A 9 2.30 10.14 -10.96
CA PHE A 9 0.88 10.22 -10.66
C PHE A 9 0.22 8.87 -10.90
N SER A 10 -0.44 8.33 -9.89
CA SER A 10 -1.24 7.11 -9.97
C SER A 10 -2.44 7.22 -9.05
N MET A 11 -3.51 6.49 -9.36
CA MET A 11 -4.69 6.32 -8.50
C MET A 11 -4.47 5.14 -7.53
N GLY A 12 -3.42 5.23 -6.74
CA GLY A 12 -2.96 4.15 -5.84
C GLY A 12 -3.89 3.90 -4.66
N SER A 13 -4.73 4.87 -4.30
CA SER A 13 -5.72 4.74 -3.21
C SER A 13 -6.70 3.58 -3.43
N ILE A 14 -7.05 3.26 -4.68
CA ILE A 14 -7.95 2.16 -5.03
C ILE A 14 -7.30 0.81 -4.67
N GLU A 15 -6.04 0.63 -5.01
CA GLU A 15 -5.26 -0.59 -4.65
C GLU A 15 -5.14 -0.72 -3.13
N LEU A 16 -4.82 0.38 -2.45
CA LEU A 16 -4.72 0.42 -0.99
C LEU A 16 -6.02 0.04 -0.30
N ARG A 17 -7.16 0.60 -0.72
CA ARG A 17 -8.47 0.23 -0.17
C ARG A 17 -8.72 -1.27 -0.28
N ARG A 18 -8.50 -1.86 -1.47
CA ARG A 18 -8.66 -3.30 -1.68
C ARG A 18 -7.73 -4.13 -0.77
N THR A 19 -6.49 -3.67 -0.57
CA THR A 19 -5.56 -4.33 0.33
C THR A 19 -6.03 -4.26 1.77
N LEU A 20 -6.47 -3.09 2.25
CA LEU A 20 -7.00 -2.91 3.60
C LEU A 20 -8.28 -3.71 3.85
N ASP A 21 -9.21 -3.76 2.88
CA ASP A 21 -10.42 -4.59 2.94
C ASP A 21 -10.07 -6.09 3.08
N ARG A 22 -9.02 -6.55 2.39
CA ARG A 22 -8.53 -7.93 2.51
C ARG A 22 -7.90 -8.19 3.88
N VAL A 23 -7.12 -7.24 4.39
CA VAL A 23 -6.51 -7.32 5.73
C VAL A 23 -7.60 -7.40 6.80
N GLU A 24 -8.63 -6.56 6.71
CA GLU A 24 -9.75 -6.56 7.66
C GLU A 24 -10.51 -7.89 7.65
N LYS A 25 -10.83 -8.41 6.47
CA LYS A 25 -11.49 -9.73 6.31
C LYS A 25 -10.65 -10.85 6.90
N LEU A 26 -9.35 -10.87 6.60
CA LEU A 26 -8.44 -11.88 7.13
C LEU A 26 -8.36 -11.82 8.66
N ALA A 27 -8.31 -10.61 9.24
CA ALA A 27 -8.30 -10.42 10.70
C ALA A 27 -9.61 -10.88 11.37
N ALA A 28 -10.75 -10.75 10.67
CA ALA A 28 -12.04 -11.25 11.17
C ALA A 28 -12.15 -12.79 11.16
N GLU A 29 -11.27 -13.47 10.44
CA GLU A 29 -11.19 -14.93 10.36
C GLU A 29 -10.02 -15.49 11.19
N THR A 30 -9.11 -14.63 11.66
CA THR A 30 -7.90 -15.03 12.39
C THR A 30 -8.10 -14.88 13.89
N ALA A 31 -7.91 -15.98 14.63
CA ALA A 31 -7.97 -15.97 16.09
C ALA A 31 -6.56 -16.11 16.71
N VAL A 32 -6.27 -15.28 17.70
CA VAL A 32 -5.06 -15.34 18.54
C VAL A 32 -5.51 -15.45 19.99
N ASP A 33 -5.03 -16.46 20.69
CA ASP A 33 -5.41 -16.75 22.09
C ASP A 33 -6.94 -16.80 22.33
N GLY A 34 -7.67 -17.35 21.34
CA GLY A 34 -9.13 -17.53 21.40
C GLY A 34 -9.96 -16.26 21.16
N LYS A 35 -9.33 -15.16 20.74
CA LYS A 35 -10.00 -13.91 20.36
C LYS A 35 -9.74 -13.60 18.90
N LEU A 36 -10.74 -13.06 18.21
CA LEU A 36 -10.55 -12.59 16.84
C LEU A 36 -9.58 -11.38 16.81
N LEU A 37 -8.67 -11.39 15.86
CA LEU A 37 -7.72 -10.28 15.69
C LEU A 37 -8.43 -8.98 15.33
N SER A 38 -9.57 -9.08 14.62
CA SER A 38 -10.45 -7.94 14.35
C SER A 38 -11.01 -7.27 15.62
N ASP A 39 -10.97 -7.93 16.79
CA ASP A 39 -11.39 -7.35 18.07
C ASP A 39 -10.24 -6.72 18.86
N ASP A 40 -9.00 -6.98 18.43
CA ASP A 40 -7.81 -6.42 19.07
C ASP A 40 -7.72 -4.91 18.87
N VAL A 41 -7.44 -4.17 19.94
CA VAL A 41 -7.42 -2.70 19.93
C VAL A 41 -6.23 -2.16 19.13
N GLU A 42 -5.06 -2.80 19.26
CA GLU A 42 -3.86 -2.37 18.55
C GLU A 42 -4.02 -2.58 17.03
N PHE A 43 -4.56 -3.74 16.62
CA PHE A 43 -4.89 -4.00 15.23
C PHE A 43 -5.87 -2.96 14.68
N LYS A 44 -6.97 -2.70 15.39
CA LYS A 44 -7.96 -1.68 14.99
C LYS A 44 -7.34 -0.29 14.81
N GLN A 45 -6.42 0.10 15.68
CA GLN A 45 -5.71 1.38 15.58
C GLN A 45 -4.81 1.44 14.35
N LYS A 46 -4.05 0.37 14.07
CA LYS A 46 -3.20 0.27 12.87
C LYS A 46 -4.04 0.37 11.59
N LEU A 47 -5.13 -0.42 11.52
CA LEU A 47 -6.03 -0.42 10.36
C LEU A 47 -6.70 0.94 10.16
N ALA A 48 -7.23 1.55 11.24
CA ALA A 48 -7.86 2.87 11.17
C ALA A 48 -6.88 3.95 10.70
N THR A 49 -5.64 3.93 11.19
CA THR A 49 -4.60 4.88 10.79
C THR A 49 -4.32 4.76 9.29
N LEU A 50 -4.11 3.54 8.77
CA LEU A 50 -3.87 3.30 7.35
C LEU A 50 -5.08 3.70 6.50
N THR A 51 -6.30 3.46 6.98
CA THR A 51 -7.53 3.85 6.30
C THR A 51 -7.64 5.37 6.18
N ILE A 52 -7.39 6.11 7.26
CA ILE A 52 -7.41 7.58 7.26
C ILE A 52 -6.35 8.14 6.30
N GLU A 53 -5.12 7.62 6.37
CA GLU A 53 -4.03 8.05 5.48
C GLU A 53 -4.35 7.73 4.00
N THR A 54 -5.02 6.60 3.72
CA THR A 54 -5.51 6.27 2.37
C THR A 54 -6.56 7.25 1.88
N MET A 55 -7.49 7.70 2.74
CA MET A 55 -8.47 8.74 2.40
C MET A 55 -7.78 10.09 2.10
N VAL A 56 -6.72 10.43 2.83
CA VAL A 56 -5.92 11.64 2.56
C VAL A 56 -5.22 11.54 1.20
N LEU A 57 -4.65 10.37 0.89
CA LEU A 57 -4.06 10.11 -0.43
C LEU A 57 -5.10 10.29 -1.54
N GLU A 58 -6.28 9.67 -1.40
CA GLU A 58 -7.38 9.77 -2.37
C GLU A 58 -7.80 11.23 -2.60
N ALA A 59 -7.99 12.01 -1.54
CA ALA A 59 -8.31 13.43 -1.67
C ALA A 59 -7.21 14.20 -2.42
N SER A 60 -5.94 13.84 -2.21
CA SER A 60 -4.81 14.40 -2.94
C SER A 60 -4.82 14.00 -4.42
N GLU A 61 -5.13 12.74 -4.74
CA GLU A 61 -5.28 12.23 -6.11
C GLU A 61 -6.39 12.98 -6.86
N GLN A 62 -7.55 13.18 -6.24
CA GLN A 62 -8.66 13.94 -6.83
C GLN A 62 -8.25 15.39 -7.16
N ARG A 63 -7.46 16.02 -6.29
CA ARG A 63 -6.93 17.38 -6.54
C ARG A 63 -6.00 17.43 -7.75
N VAL A 64 -5.12 16.43 -7.91
CA VAL A 64 -4.23 16.37 -9.07
C VAL A 64 -5.03 16.05 -10.34
N LEU A 65 -5.99 15.13 -10.27
CA LEU A 65 -6.87 14.81 -11.39
C LEU A 65 -7.64 16.04 -11.88
N SER A 66 -8.16 16.85 -10.96
CA SER A 66 -8.83 18.11 -11.30
C SER A 66 -7.90 19.11 -12.01
N LYS A 67 -6.61 19.18 -11.60
CA LYS A 67 -5.62 20.01 -12.31
C LYS A 67 -5.34 19.49 -13.73
N LEU A 68 -5.18 18.18 -13.87
CA LEU A 68 -4.97 17.54 -15.17
C LEU A 68 -6.14 17.78 -16.11
N SER A 69 -7.38 17.64 -15.64
CA SER A 69 -8.60 17.92 -16.42
C SER A 69 -8.69 19.38 -16.86
N ALA A 70 -8.09 20.30 -16.13
CA ALA A 70 -7.97 21.71 -16.50
C ALA A 70 -6.75 22.01 -17.38
N GLY A 71 -6.08 20.98 -17.95
CA GLY A 71 -4.88 21.12 -18.80
C GLY A 71 -3.62 21.57 -18.08
N LYS A 72 -3.57 21.46 -16.74
CA LYS A 72 -2.41 21.85 -15.93
C LYS A 72 -1.54 20.64 -15.61
N SER A 73 -0.23 20.86 -15.42
CA SER A 73 0.70 19.83 -14.95
C SER A 73 0.39 19.40 -13.51
N PRO A 74 0.59 18.11 -13.14
CA PRO A 74 0.52 17.65 -11.76
C PRO A 74 1.61 18.31 -10.88
N GLY A 75 2.75 18.69 -11.47
CA GLY A 75 3.84 19.38 -10.79
C GLY A 75 4.45 18.55 -9.64
N ALA A 76 5.01 19.23 -8.65
CA ALA A 76 5.66 18.60 -7.50
C ALA A 76 4.69 17.79 -6.61
N ALA A 77 3.37 18.01 -6.71
CA ALA A 77 2.37 17.24 -5.97
C ALA A 77 2.43 15.74 -6.32
N SER A 78 2.73 15.38 -7.58
CA SER A 78 2.90 13.99 -7.98
C SER A 78 4.04 13.27 -7.25
N SER A 79 5.11 14.00 -6.93
CA SER A 79 6.23 13.45 -6.15
C SER A 79 5.83 13.13 -4.69
N LEU A 80 5.04 14.01 -4.06
CA LEU A 80 4.51 13.77 -2.72
C LEU A 80 3.49 12.64 -2.69
N GLN A 81 2.63 12.55 -3.71
CA GLN A 81 1.67 11.45 -3.83
C GLN A 81 2.39 10.11 -3.99
N LYS A 82 3.38 10.04 -4.87
CA LYS A 82 4.19 8.82 -5.05
C LYS A 82 4.89 8.42 -3.76
N LEU A 83 5.48 9.37 -3.05
CA LEU A 83 6.13 9.14 -1.76
C LEU A 83 5.13 8.54 -0.76
N HIS A 84 4.00 9.21 -0.54
CA HIS A 84 2.97 8.79 0.41
C HIS A 84 2.38 7.41 0.03
N HIS A 85 2.00 7.22 -1.24
CA HIS A 85 1.49 5.94 -1.74
C HIS A 85 2.47 4.80 -1.51
N SER A 86 3.76 4.96 -1.85
CA SER A 86 4.75 3.89 -1.70
C SER A 86 5.00 3.49 -0.23
N GLU A 87 4.95 4.44 0.69
CA GLU A 87 5.07 4.17 2.13
C GLU A 87 3.81 3.50 2.69
N LEU A 88 2.62 3.91 2.25
CA LEU A 88 1.35 3.30 2.66
C LEU A 88 1.22 1.85 2.18
N VAL A 89 1.59 1.56 0.92
CA VAL A 89 1.55 0.19 0.39
C VAL A 89 2.41 -0.73 1.23
N GLN A 90 3.64 -0.32 1.58
CA GLN A 90 4.53 -1.15 2.40
C GLN A 90 3.94 -1.43 3.78
N ARG A 91 3.32 -0.43 4.41
CA ARG A 91 2.68 -0.58 5.73
C ARG A 91 1.41 -1.44 5.67
N ALA A 92 0.63 -1.33 4.58
CA ALA A 92 -0.56 -2.16 4.39
C ALA A 92 -0.20 -3.64 4.17
N ASP A 93 0.84 -3.91 3.37
CA ASP A 93 1.35 -5.27 3.17
C ASP A 93 1.95 -5.85 4.47
N GLU A 94 2.65 -5.01 5.25
CA GLU A 94 3.20 -5.38 6.56
C GLU A 94 2.09 -5.77 7.53
N LEU A 95 1.02 -4.98 7.60
CA LEU A 95 -0.14 -5.31 8.44
C LEU A 95 -0.79 -6.63 7.99
N GLY A 96 -0.89 -6.90 6.68
CA GLY A 96 -1.37 -8.18 6.16
C GLY A 96 -0.48 -9.35 6.55
N ALA A 97 0.84 -9.17 6.52
CA ALA A 97 1.80 -10.18 6.97
C ALA A 97 1.72 -10.42 8.50
N GLU A 98 1.51 -9.36 9.30
CA GLU A 98 1.27 -9.48 10.75
C GLU A 98 0.02 -10.32 11.05
N VAL A 99 -1.09 -10.11 10.33
CA VAL A 99 -2.33 -10.88 10.49
C VAL A 99 -2.12 -12.37 10.21
N LEU A 100 -1.27 -12.70 9.23
CA LEU A 100 -0.93 -14.10 8.91
C LEU A 100 -0.08 -14.76 9.98
N GLY A 101 0.70 -14.01 10.76
CA GLY A 101 1.62 -14.56 11.76
C GLY A 101 2.58 -15.59 11.14
N TYR A 102 2.61 -16.81 11.67
CA TYR A 102 3.48 -17.87 11.16
C TYR A 102 3.16 -18.31 9.73
N TYR A 103 1.93 -18.13 9.24
CA TYR A 103 1.54 -18.44 7.86
C TYR A 103 2.13 -17.47 6.82
N ALA A 104 2.75 -16.38 7.24
CA ALA A 104 3.54 -15.52 6.36
C ALA A 104 4.92 -16.11 5.99
N ALA A 105 5.44 -17.05 6.78
CA ALA A 105 6.80 -17.57 6.59
C ALA A 105 6.97 -18.54 5.39
N PRO A 106 6.02 -19.42 5.05
CA PRO A 106 6.20 -20.39 3.95
C PRO A 106 6.35 -19.70 2.59
N HIS A 107 7.38 -20.09 1.83
CA HIS A 107 7.49 -19.74 0.43
C HIS A 107 6.74 -20.80 -0.40
N GLN A 108 5.65 -20.41 -1.06
CA GLN A 108 4.71 -21.33 -1.70
C GLN A 108 4.31 -20.87 -3.12
N PRO A 109 5.30 -20.74 -4.04
CA PRO A 109 5.03 -20.23 -5.38
C PRO A 109 4.04 -21.09 -6.15
N GLU A 110 4.07 -22.42 -5.97
CA GLU A 110 3.18 -23.35 -6.66
C GLU A 110 1.71 -23.17 -6.25
N ALA A 111 1.44 -22.72 -5.02
CA ALA A 111 0.09 -22.41 -4.57
C ALA A 111 -0.44 -21.08 -5.13
N LEU A 112 0.43 -20.26 -5.73
CA LEU A 112 0.08 -19.00 -6.38
C LEU A 112 -0.17 -19.15 -7.89
N ASP A 113 0.17 -20.30 -8.47
CA ASP A 113 0.00 -20.54 -9.91
C ASP A 113 -1.50 -20.64 -10.25
N MET A 114 -1.88 -19.99 -11.34
CA MET A 114 -3.27 -20.01 -11.80
C MET A 114 -3.69 -21.42 -12.21
N GLY A 115 -4.75 -21.94 -11.59
CA GLY A 115 -5.27 -23.29 -11.85
C GLY A 115 -4.51 -24.41 -11.13
N THR A 116 -3.67 -24.08 -10.16
CA THR A 116 -2.97 -25.06 -9.33
C THR A 116 -3.94 -25.94 -8.52
N ASN A 117 -3.54 -27.19 -8.27
CA ASN A 117 -4.18 -28.09 -7.30
C ASN A 117 -3.40 -28.17 -5.98
N VAL A 118 -2.34 -27.37 -5.84
CA VAL A 118 -1.53 -27.32 -4.61
C VAL A 118 -2.29 -26.52 -3.58
N ALA A 119 -2.59 -27.14 -2.43
CA ALA A 119 -3.25 -26.45 -1.33
C ALA A 119 -2.32 -25.42 -0.69
N ALA A 120 -2.85 -24.25 -0.37
CA ALA A 120 -2.12 -23.24 0.37
C ALA A 120 -1.82 -23.70 1.80
N VAL A 121 -0.64 -23.33 2.31
CA VAL A 121 -0.34 -23.42 3.74
C VAL A 121 -0.86 -22.16 4.41
N GLY A 122 -1.91 -22.30 5.20
CA GLY A 122 -2.61 -21.17 5.83
C GLY A 122 -3.82 -20.67 5.02
N PRO A 123 -4.36 -19.49 5.36
CA PRO A 123 -5.52 -18.92 4.68
C PRO A 123 -5.24 -18.60 3.21
N GLU A 124 -6.05 -19.12 2.29
CA GLU A 124 -5.90 -18.89 0.84
C GLU A 124 -5.92 -17.39 0.48
N ASN A 125 -6.79 -16.61 1.12
CA ASN A 125 -6.91 -15.17 0.90
C ASN A 125 -5.70 -14.38 1.41
N GLY A 126 -4.81 -15.02 2.17
CA GLY A 126 -3.62 -14.43 2.78
C GLY A 126 -2.30 -14.69 2.05
N ILE A 127 -2.21 -15.75 1.21
CA ILE A 127 -0.93 -16.24 0.66
C ILE A 127 -0.14 -15.21 -0.17
N THR A 128 -0.79 -14.17 -0.68
CA THR A 128 -0.16 -13.11 -1.47
C THR A 128 0.48 -12.01 -0.62
N PHE A 129 0.16 -11.88 0.68
CA PHE A 129 0.64 -10.75 1.47
C PHE A 129 2.17 -10.75 1.63
N MET A 130 2.79 -11.89 1.97
CA MET A 130 4.25 -11.93 2.11
C MET A 130 4.98 -11.72 0.78
N PRO A 131 4.61 -12.34 -0.35
CA PRO A 131 5.17 -12.00 -1.66
C PRO A 131 5.04 -10.51 -2.01
N MET A 132 3.89 -9.89 -1.74
CA MET A 132 3.67 -8.46 -1.97
C MET A 132 4.51 -7.59 -1.02
N TYR A 133 4.58 -7.94 0.26
CA TYR A 133 5.45 -7.28 1.23
C TYR A 133 6.91 -7.23 0.75
N LEU A 134 7.45 -8.35 0.29
CA LEU A 134 8.81 -8.43 -0.22
C LEU A 134 8.99 -7.66 -1.54
N SER A 135 8.07 -7.84 -2.49
CA SER A 135 8.12 -7.19 -3.80
C SER A 135 7.98 -5.67 -3.70
N ASN A 136 7.08 -5.18 -2.86
CA ASN A 136 6.77 -3.76 -2.73
C ASN A 136 7.85 -2.95 -1.99
N ARG A 137 8.93 -3.60 -1.46
CA ARG A 137 10.13 -2.88 -0.99
C ARG A 137 10.73 -2.00 -2.09
N MET A 138 10.63 -2.40 -3.35
CA MET A 138 11.09 -1.60 -4.47
C MET A 138 10.30 -0.30 -4.68
N LYS A 139 9.05 -0.20 -4.20
CA LYS A 139 8.19 0.98 -4.44
C LYS A 139 8.77 2.28 -3.86
N THR A 140 9.57 2.21 -2.80
CA THR A 140 10.26 3.40 -2.25
C THR A 140 11.52 3.80 -3.01
N ILE A 141 11.92 3.04 -4.03
CA ILE A 141 13.09 3.28 -4.89
C ILE A 141 12.64 3.62 -6.32
N ALA A 142 11.76 2.81 -6.92
CA ALA A 142 11.28 2.95 -8.28
C ALA A 142 10.57 4.30 -8.51
N GLY A 143 10.79 4.92 -9.65
CA GLY A 143 10.23 6.27 -9.97
C GLY A 143 10.85 7.42 -9.20
N GLY A 144 11.93 7.16 -8.45
CA GLY A 144 12.68 8.08 -7.59
C GLY A 144 12.58 7.68 -6.12
N SER A 145 13.72 7.64 -5.45
CA SER A 145 13.76 7.26 -4.04
C SER A 145 12.99 8.26 -3.15
N SER A 146 12.54 7.78 -1.98
CA SER A 146 11.83 8.62 -1.01
C SER A 146 12.60 9.89 -0.66
N GLU A 147 13.94 9.82 -0.52
CA GLU A 147 14.81 10.95 -0.22
C GLU A 147 14.85 11.96 -1.38
N VAL A 148 14.97 11.46 -2.62
CA VAL A 148 14.94 12.32 -3.81
C VAL A 148 13.60 13.03 -3.94
N LEU A 149 12.48 12.34 -3.66
CA LEU A 149 11.14 12.94 -3.73
C LEU A 149 10.94 14.01 -2.65
N ARG A 150 11.43 13.79 -1.43
CA ARG A 150 11.45 14.81 -0.36
C ARG A 150 12.27 16.02 -0.78
N ASN A 151 13.46 15.83 -1.36
CA ASN A 151 14.29 16.92 -1.87
C ASN A 151 13.61 17.69 -3.01
N VAL A 152 12.92 17.01 -3.93
CA VAL A 152 12.14 17.65 -5.00
C VAL A 152 11.04 18.51 -4.40
N ALA A 153 10.31 18.00 -3.39
CA ALA A 153 9.25 18.75 -2.72
C ALA A 153 9.83 19.98 -1.96
N ALA A 154 10.91 19.81 -1.21
CA ALA A 154 11.57 20.89 -0.50
C ALA A 154 11.98 22.02 -1.44
N LYS A 155 12.66 21.71 -2.53
CA LYS A 155 13.12 22.71 -3.52
C LYS A 155 11.97 23.36 -4.30
N THR A 156 10.95 22.61 -4.68
CA THR A 156 9.92 23.11 -5.61
C THR A 156 8.73 23.74 -4.91
N ILE A 157 8.41 23.29 -3.69
CA ILE A 157 7.23 23.76 -2.94
C ILE A 157 7.65 24.74 -1.84
N LEU A 158 8.76 24.47 -1.14
CA LEU A 158 9.20 25.28 -0.01
C LEU A 158 10.29 26.30 -0.38
N GLY A 159 10.93 26.16 -1.54
CA GLY A 159 11.99 27.07 -1.98
C GLY A 159 13.32 26.91 -1.23
N LEU A 160 13.55 25.72 -0.62
CA LEU A 160 14.76 25.39 0.15
C LEU A 160 15.89 24.86 -0.73
#